data_107d901be64b3b2f69e4fe7dcdb70969
#
_entry.id   107d901be64b3b2f69e4fe7dcdb70969
#
_cell.length_a   1.000
_cell.length_b   1.000
_cell.length_c   1.000
_cell.angle_alpha   90.00
_cell.angle_beta   90.00
_cell.angle_gamma   90.00
#
_symmetry.space_group_name_H-M   'P 1'
#
loop_
_entity.id
_entity.type
_entity.pdbx_description
1 polymer ?
#
loop_
_entity_poly.entity_id
_entity_poly.type
_entity_poly.pdbx_seq_one_letter_code
_entity_poly.pdbx_strand_id
1 'polypeptide(L)'
;MKNLVFDIIGSNRPNSIPQHLLVSGNEGAGKTCLVESLASELLSRGYQVIKFLYPHCNVVTADDIINKVDVSNNNNYIIIDDFDKMLQSLPNDEQYRLRAFLFKKNAPMLIATSTGLYDGFADYRMPFYDAFRVFHIPELEHEDLADILPKKEYEAVKKDEFFLDVMPKLRGNLNYICTLAIALQSCNSVDVAIQSVIAQNDRYFRLLFSGLSGMLQRTLYGLAQAGETASSAEVQRLSGLTAANTASGLFRLEKQGIISRVGDKRRNVTYKINDYLLHKWLEKK
;
A
#
# COMPACT_ATOMS: atom_id res chain seq x y z
N MET A 1 18.31 3.07 -1.23
CA MET A 1 17.13 2.94 -0.32
C MET A 1 17.49 2.29 1.02
N LYS A 2 17.97 1.03 1.11
CA LYS A 2 18.35 0.38 2.37
C LYS A 2 19.29 1.21 3.25
N ASN A 3 20.38 1.74 2.71
CA ASN A 3 21.37 2.52 3.47
C ASN A 3 20.74 3.74 4.16
N LEU A 4 19.84 4.45 3.46
CA LEU A 4 19.14 5.62 4.03
C LEU A 4 18.24 5.20 5.21
N VAL A 5 17.57 4.04 5.12
CA VAL A 5 16.76 3.52 6.23
C VAL A 5 17.63 3.09 7.40
N PHE A 6 18.81 2.48 7.14
CA PHE A 6 19.77 2.16 8.20
C PHE A 6 20.36 3.38 8.89
N ASP A 7 20.57 4.49 8.17
CA ASP A 7 21.00 5.77 8.76
C ASP A 7 19.94 6.30 9.72
N ILE A 8 18.65 6.14 9.37
CA ILE A 8 17.53 6.49 10.26
C ILE A 8 17.53 5.60 11.50
N ILE A 9 17.69 4.28 11.34
CA ILE A 9 17.74 3.32 12.43
C ILE A 9 18.95 3.60 13.33
N GLY A 10 20.12 3.86 12.75
CA GLY A 10 21.37 4.17 13.47
C GLY A 10 21.37 5.48 14.21
N SER A 11 20.42 6.38 13.95
CA SER A 11 20.28 7.64 14.69
C SER A 11 19.67 7.48 16.09
N ASN A 12 19.09 6.32 16.41
CA ASN A 12 18.56 6.02 17.74
C ASN A 12 19.69 5.86 18.75
N ARG A 13 19.62 6.62 19.84
CA ARG A 13 20.62 6.60 20.91
C ARG A 13 20.23 5.60 22.00
N PRO A 14 21.18 4.85 22.59
CA PRO A 14 20.93 4.06 23.80
C PRO A 14 20.33 4.93 24.91
N ASN A 15 19.44 4.36 25.70
CA ASN A 15 18.78 5.04 26.82
C ASN A 15 17.89 6.24 26.45
N SER A 16 17.45 6.34 25.21
CA SER A 16 16.44 7.33 24.77
C SER A 16 15.12 6.66 24.44
N ILE A 17 14.09 7.46 24.21
CA ILE A 17 12.86 7.00 23.55
C ILE A 17 13.22 6.79 22.07
N PRO A 18 12.95 5.59 21.50
CA PRO A 18 13.30 5.34 20.10
C PRO A 18 12.44 6.19 19.16
N GLN A 19 13.04 6.69 18.10
CA GLN A 19 12.31 7.29 17.00
C GLN A 19 11.81 6.17 16.08
N HIS A 20 10.50 5.97 16.02
CA HIS A 20 9.89 4.94 15.20
C HIS A 20 9.91 5.32 13.71
N LEU A 21 9.89 4.31 12.84
CA LEU A 21 9.93 4.46 11.39
C LEU A 21 8.62 3.99 10.77
N LEU A 22 8.03 4.81 9.90
CA LEU A 22 6.92 4.44 9.04
C LEU A 22 7.38 4.40 7.58
N VAL A 23 7.36 3.23 6.98
CA VAL A 23 7.59 3.04 5.55
C VAL A 23 6.25 3.17 4.83
N SER A 24 6.05 4.28 4.14
CA SER A 24 4.82 4.59 3.41
C SER A 24 5.02 4.42 1.90
N GLY A 25 3.98 4.03 1.18
CA GLY A 25 4.00 3.91 -0.28
C GLY A 25 2.76 3.22 -0.82
N ASN A 26 2.54 3.31 -2.12
CA ASN A 26 1.40 2.71 -2.80
C ASN A 26 1.34 1.18 -2.57
N GLU A 27 0.17 0.60 -2.81
CA GLU A 27 0.03 -0.87 -2.81
C GLU A 27 0.94 -1.47 -3.90
N GLY A 28 1.65 -2.56 -3.55
CA GLY A 28 2.61 -3.18 -4.47
C GLY A 28 3.95 -2.44 -4.64
N ALA A 29 4.18 -1.30 -3.98
CA ALA A 29 5.43 -0.53 -4.06
C ALA A 29 6.66 -1.24 -3.44
N GLY A 30 6.51 -2.45 -2.92
CA GLY A 30 7.61 -3.22 -2.34
C GLY A 30 7.86 -2.96 -0.85
N LYS A 31 6.92 -2.35 -0.10
CA LYS A 31 7.04 -2.09 1.35
C LYS A 31 7.41 -3.35 2.14
N THR A 32 6.63 -4.43 1.95
CA THR A 32 6.87 -5.73 2.59
C THR A 32 8.26 -6.27 2.25
N CYS A 33 8.66 -6.22 0.97
CA CYS A 33 10.00 -6.64 0.53
C CYS A 33 11.11 -5.83 1.21
N LEU A 34 10.92 -4.52 1.36
CA LEU A 34 11.87 -3.64 2.03
C LEU A 34 12.01 -4.01 3.51
N VAL A 35 10.90 -4.13 4.25
CA VAL A 35 10.96 -4.42 5.69
C VAL A 35 11.43 -5.84 5.97
N GLU A 36 11.14 -6.83 5.11
CA GLU A 36 11.70 -8.18 5.20
C GLU A 36 13.22 -8.17 4.98
N SER A 37 13.69 -7.37 4.03
CA SER A 37 15.12 -7.20 3.80
C SER A 37 15.81 -6.49 4.96
N LEU A 38 15.17 -5.51 5.60
CA LEU A 38 15.65 -4.86 6.82
C LEU A 38 15.69 -5.84 7.99
N ALA A 39 14.64 -6.65 8.16
CA ALA A 39 14.59 -7.69 9.19
C ALA A 39 15.78 -8.65 9.07
N SER A 40 16.05 -9.15 7.87
CA SER A 40 17.15 -10.06 7.59
C SER A 40 18.50 -9.44 7.93
N GLU A 41 18.69 -8.19 7.58
CA GLU A 41 19.92 -7.44 7.88
C GLU A 41 20.06 -7.16 9.39
N LEU A 42 18.99 -6.78 10.10
CA LEU A 42 19.02 -6.58 11.55
C LEU A 42 19.37 -7.89 12.28
N LEU A 43 18.77 -9.00 11.87
CA LEU A 43 19.08 -10.32 12.41
C LEU A 43 20.55 -10.70 12.18
N SER A 44 21.11 -10.43 11.00
CA SER A 44 22.52 -10.71 10.68
C SER A 44 23.49 -9.89 11.53
N ARG A 45 23.07 -8.72 12.02
CA ARG A 45 23.81 -7.85 12.93
C ARG A 45 23.64 -8.22 14.41
N GLY A 46 22.90 -9.28 14.73
CA GLY A 46 22.67 -9.77 16.09
C GLY A 46 21.54 -9.08 16.85
N TYR A 47 20.70 -8.29 16.18
CA TYR A 47 19.50 -7.73 16.79
C TYR A 47 18.36 -8.75 16.87
N GLN A 48 17.48 -8.59 17.84
CA GLN A 48 16.22 -9.35 17.88
C GLN A 48 15.15 -8.62 17.07
N VAL A 49 14.45 -9.35 16.22
CA VAL A 49 13.38 -8.81 15.36
C VAL A 49 12.12 -9.63 15.56
N ILE A 50 11.05 -8.96 16.00
CA ILE A 50 9.72 -9.55 16.16
C ILE A 50 8.83 -9.00 15.03
N LYS A 51 8.24 -9.91 14.24
CA LYS A 51 7.42 -9.54 13.07
C LYS A 51 5.95 -9.85 13.28
N PHE A 52 5.12 -8.90 12.88
CA PHE A 52 3.67 -9.04 12.77
C PHE A 52 3.25 -8.71 11.34
N LEU A 53 2.74 -9.71 10.63
CA LEU A 53 2.25 -9.56 9.26
C LEU A 53 0.73 -9.51 9.29
N TYR A 54 0.15 -8.33 9.26
CA TYR A 54 -1.30 -8.16 9.21
C TYR A 54 -1.80 -8.47 7.77
N PRO A 55 -2.96 -9.11 7.59
CA PRO A 55 -3.92 -9.61 8.59
C PRO A 55 -3.61 -11.03 9.12
N HIS A 56 -2.47 -11.61 8.78
CA HIS A 56 -2.11 -12.99 9.15
C HIS A 56 -1.67 -13.15 10.61
N CYS A 57 -1.43 -12.03 11.31
CA CYS A 57 -1.16 -12.04 12.73
C CYS A 57 -2.48 -11.84 13.52
N ASN A 58 -2.73 -12.70 14.50
CA ASN A 58 -3.89 -12.55 15.39
C ASN A 58 -3.61 -11.46 16.45
N VAL A 59 -3.56 -10.21 16.02
CA VAL A 59 -3.42 -9.05 16.93
C VAL A 59 -4.80 -8.46 17.16
N VAL A 60 -5.33 -8.66 18.37
CA VAL A 60 -6.63 -8.14 18.81
C VAL A 60 -6.46 -7.09 19.89
N THR A 61 -5.36 -7.17 20.64
CA THR A 61 -5.04 -6.27 21.76
C THR A 61 -3.59 -5.80 21.70
N ALA A 62 -3.28 -4.74 22.44
CA ALA A 62 -1.89 -4.29 22.62
C ALA A 62 -1.02 -5.36 23.29
N ASP A 63 -1.61 -6.18 24.16
CA ASP A 63 -0.90 -7.24 24.88
C ASP A 63 -0.40 -8.35 23.94
N ASP A 64 -1.06 -8.59 22.81
CA ASP A 64 -0.61 -9.52 21.79
C ASP A 64 0.78 -9.15 21.22
N ILE A 65 1.09 -7.84 21.23
CA ILE A 65 2.39 -7.32 20.83
C ILE A 65 3.32 -7.23 22.03
N ILE A 66 2.87 -6.61 23.12
CA ILE A 66 3.68 -6.29 24.30
C ILE A 66 4.29 -7.57 24.93
N ASN A 67 3.48 -8.62 25.07
CA ASN A 67 3.90 -9.87 25.71
C ASN A 67 4.91 -10.68 24.88
N LYS A 68 5.07 -10.38 23.60
CA LYS A 68 6.08 -11.02 22.74
C LYS A 68 7.45 -10.37 22.81
N VAL A 69 7.54 -9.19 23.43
CA VAL A 69 8.76 -8.38 23.49
C VAL A 69 9.47 -8.59 24.81
N ASP A 70 10.70 -9.08 24.75
CA ASP A 70 11.58 -9.08 25.92
C ASP A 70 12.19 -7.68 26.13
N VAL A 71 11.59 -6.91 27.05
CA VAL A 71 12.05 -5.55 27.37
C VAL A 71 13.38 -5.50 28.13
N SER A 72 13.93 -6.64 28.59
CA SER A 72 15.23 -6.69 29.25
C SER A 72 16.39 -6.51 28.25
N ASN A 73 16.12 -6.73 26.96
CA ASN A 73 17.09 -6.61 25.89
C ASN A 73 16.85 -5.31 25.10
N ASN A 74 17.79 -4.34 25.21
CA ASN A 74 17.71 -3.03 24.54
C ASN A 74 17.91 -3.08 23.02
N ASN A 75 18.09 -4.27 22.43
CA ASN A 75 18.38 -4.46 21.01
C ASN A 75 17.20 -5.07 20.24
N ASN A 76 15.98 -4.71 20.60
CA ASN A 76 14.79 -5.26 20.00
C ASN A 76 14.18 -4.32 18.96
N TYR A 77 13.79 -4.91 17.83
CA TYR A 77 12.99 -4.25 16.79
C TYR A 77 11.65 -4.95 16.65
N ILE A 78 10.60 -4.17 16.47
CA ILE A 78 9.28 -4.67 16.08
C ILE A 78 9.02 -4.25 14.65
N ILE A 79 8.66 -5.18 13.78
CA ILE A 79 8.21 -4.90 12.42
C ILE A 79 6.73 -5.25 12.34
N ILE A 80 5.92 -4.25 11.94
CA ILE A 80 4.48 -4.45 11.71
C ILE A 80 4.17 -4.04 10.27
N ASP A 81 3.84 -5.02 9.44
CA ASP A 81 3.37 -4.78 8.08
C ASP A 81 1.88 -4.42 8.08
N ASP A 82 1.45 -3.52 7.20
CA ASP A 82 0.10 -2.97 7.13
C ASP A 82 -0.40 -2.40 8.49
N PHE A 83 0.43 -1.63 9.17
CA PHE A 83 0.15 -1.08 10.50
C PHE A 83 -1.09 -0.18 10.54
N ASP A 84 -1.34 0.59 9.48
CA ASP A 84 -2.56 1.40 9.31
C ASP A 84 -3.83 0.53 9.35
N LYS A 85 -3.82 -0.61 8.66
CA LYS A 85 -4.94 -1.56 8.68
C LYS A 85 -5.11 -2.21 10.06
N MET A 86 -4.00 -2.54 10.72
CA MET A 86 -4.04 -3.07 12.08
C MET A 86 -4.63 -2.04 13.05
N LEU A 87 -4.19 -0.78 13.02
CA LEU A 87 -4.74 0.28 13.88
C LEU A 87 -6.23 0.51 13.65
N GLN A 88 -6.71 0.41 12.40
CA GLN A 88 -8.15 0.50 12.12
C GLN A 88 -8.97 -0.62 12.76
N SER A 89 -8.38 -1.76 13.03
CA SER A 89 -9.03 -2.91 13.69
C SER A 89 -8.94 -2.86 15.23
N LEU A 90 -7.94 -2.13 15.77
CA LEU A 90 -7.74 -2.02 17.23
C LEU A 90 -8.63 -0.91 17.83
N PRO A 91 -9.29 -1.19 18.97
CA PRO A 91 -9.94 -0.15 19.76
C PRO A 91 -8.98 0.98 20.17
N ASN A 92 -9.49 2.20 20.33
CA ASN A 92 -8.65 3.35 20.63
C ASN A 92 -7.86 3.20 21.95
N ASP A 93 -8.44 2.65 22.99
CA ASP A 93 -7.78 2.37 24.27
C ASP A 93 -6.58 1.42 24.10
N GLU A 94 -6.71 0.39 23.27
CA GLU A 94 -5.62 -0.53 22.92
C GLU A 94 -4.53 0.19 22.12
N GLN A 95 -4.90 1.10 21.21
CA GLN A 95 -3.92 1.93 20.50
C GLN A 95 -3.14 2.84 21.48
N TYR A 96 -3.80 3.46 22.48
CA TYR A 96 -3.13 4.23 23.53
C TYR A 96 -2.20 3.37 24.39
N ARG A 97 -2.59 2.15 24.74
CA ARG A 97 -1.75 1.20 25.47
C ARG A 97 -0.48 0.84 24.67
N LEU A 98 -0.62 0.52 23.38
CA LEU A 98 0.49 0.23 22.52
C LEU A 98 1.44 1.42 22.38
N ARG A 99 0.90 2.65 22.17
CA ARG A 99 1.70 3.87 22.20
C ARG A 99 2.45 4.04 23.51
N ALA A 100 1.76 3.91 24.64
CA ALA A 100 2.38 4.07 25.96
C ALA A 100 3.53 3.07 26.19
N PHE A 101 3.46 1.87 25.63
CA PHE A 101 4.54 0.89 25.66
C PHE A 101 5.72 1.33 24.77
N LEU A 102 5.46 1.69 23.52
CA LEU A 102 6.49 2.02 22.52
C LEU A 102 7.24 3.32 22.86
N PHE A 103 6.61 4.26 23.55
CA PHE A 103 7.22 5.55 23.89
C PHE A 103 7.88 5.57 25.28
N LYS A 104 8.19 4.40 25.85
CA LYS A 104 9.03 4.27 27.02
C LYS A 104 10.52 4.37 26.66
N LYS A 105 11.30 4.81 27.62
CA LYS A 105 12.76 4.71 27.53
C LYS A 105 13.17 3.26 27.36
N ASN A 106 14.06 2.98 26.43
CA ASN A 106 14.52 1.62 26.07
C ASN A 106 13.42 0.71 25.47
N ALA A 107 12.30 1.27 25.03
CA ALA A 107 11.32 0.50 24.28
C ALA A 107 11.92 -0.01 22.96
N PRO A 108 11.39 -1.09 22.37
CA PRO A 108 11.80 -1.54 21.04
C PRO A 108 11.49 -0.48 19.99
N MET A 109 12.35 -0.37 18.98
CA MET A 109 12.05 0.49 17.84
C MET A 109 11.00 -0.19 16.95
N LEU A 110 9.90 0.52 16.68
CA LEU A 110 8.90 0.08 15.70
C LEU A 110 9.30 0.51 14.29
N ILE A 111 9.30 -0.44 13.37
CA ILE A 111 9.36 -0.24 11.92
C ILE A 111 8.01 -0.70 11.36
N ALA A 112 7.19 0.22 10.91
CA ALA A 112 5.85 -0.03 10.44
C ALA A 112 5.73 0.22 8.94
N THR A 113 4.81 -0.45 8.24
CA THR A 113 4.43 -0.09 6.87
C THR A 113 3.00 0.44 6.81
N SER A 114 2.72 1.29 5.82
CA SER A 114 1.39 1.82 5.55
C SER A 114 1.18 2.03 4.05
N THR A 115 -0.02 1.78 3.56
CA THR A 115 -0.39 2.02 2.15
C THR A 115 -0.71 3.47 1.85
N GLY A 116 -0.84 4.33 2.85
CA GLY A 116 -1.13 5.75 2.70
C GLY A 116 -0.91 6.52 3.99
N LEU A 117 -1.30 7.79 3.99
CA LEU A 117 -1.42 8.54 5.23
C LEU A 117 -2.72 8.10 5.90
N TYR A 118 -2.60 7.21 6.88
CA TYR A 118 -3.71 6.93 7.79
C TYR A 118 -4.06 8.22 8.54
N ASP A 119 -5.34 8.63 8.50
CA ASP A 119 -5.78 9.89 9.14
C ASP A 119 -5.33 10.00 10.60
N GLY A 120 -5.23 8.86 11.29
CA GLY A 120 -4.77 8.79 12.66
C GLY A 120 -3.29 9.16 12.88
N PHE A 121 -2.46 9.24 11.83
CA PHE A 121 -1.09 9.75 11.95
C PHE A 121 -1.02 11.28 11.84
N ALA A 122 -2.01 11.89 11.23
CA ALA A 122 -2.10 13.34 11.01
C ALA A 122 -3.06 14.06 12.00
N ASP A 123 -3.97 13.35 12.66
CA ASP A 123 -4.91 13.91 13.62
C ASP A 123 -4.32 13.90 15.05
N TYR A 124 -4.11 15.10 15.63
CA TYR A 124 -3.55 15.28 16.98
C TYR A 124 -4.35 14.60 18.10
N ARG A 125 -5.60 14.21 17.83
CA ARG A 125 -6.46 13.49 18.78
C ARG A 125 -6.20 11.98 18.78
N MET A 126 -5.46 11.49 17.81
CA MET A 126 -5.22 10.04 17.63
C MET A 126 -3.92 9.60 18.32
N PRO A 127 -3.87 8.35 18.82
CA PRO A 127 -2.75 7.86 19.60
C PRO A 127 -1.39 7.97 18.91
N PHE A 128 -1.33 7.80 17.59
CA PHE A 128 -0.07 7.76 16.85
C PHE A 128 0.23 9.05 16.07
N TYR A 129 -0.43 10.17 16.45
CA TYR A 129 -0.06 11.48 15.94
C TYR A 129 1.42 11.79 16.18
N ASP A 130 2.12 12.24 15.14
CA ASP A 130 3.55 12.64 15.18
C ASP A 130 4.48 11.56 15.79
N ALA A 131 4.10 10.30 15.65
CA ALA A 131 4.82 9.17 16.27
C ALA A 131 6.01 8.67 15.45
N PHE A 132 6.07 8.99 14.15
CA PHE A 132 6.96 8.35 13.21
C PHE A 132 7.83 9.33 12.43
N ARG A 133 9.06 8.92 12.18
CA ARG A 133 9.80 9.41 11.02
C ARG A 133 9.28 8.66 9.80
N VAL A 134 8.75 9.39 8.82
CA VAL A 134 8.15 8.80 7.63
C VAL A 134 9.20 8.66 6.53
N PHE A 135 9.36 7.45 6.01
CA PHE A 135 10.10 7.17 4.79
C PHE A 135 9.10 6.80 3.69
N HIS A 136 8.97 7.66 2.71
CA HIS A 136 8.09 7.39 1.58
C HIS A 136 8.86 6.65 0.48
N ILE A 137 8.34 5.49 0.04
CA ILE A 137 8.88 4.79 -1.13
C ILE A 137 8.41 5.59 -2.36
N PRO A 138 9.34 6.16 -3.15
CA PRO A 138 8.97 6.89 -4.35
C PRO A 138 8.29 5.97 -5.37
N GLU A 139 7.48 6.55 -6.25
CA GLU A 139 7.03 5.83 -7.44
C GLU A 139 8.25 5.48 -8.31
N LEU A 140 8.22 4.29 -8.90
CA LEU A 140 9.33 3.83 -9.75
C LEU A 140 9.34 4.61 -11.05
N GLU A 141 10.49 5.15 -11.37
CA GLU A 141 10.78 5.72 -12.67
C GLU A 141 11.33 4.65 -13.63
N HIS A 142 11.36 4.95 -14.92
CA HIS A 142 11.84 3.99 -15.92
C HIS A 142 13.31 3.58 -15.69
N GLU A 143 14.12 4.51 -15.22
CA GLU A 143 15.54 4.30 -14.92
C GLU A 143 15.76 3.30 -13.77
N ASP A 144 14.84 3.24 -12.81
CA ASP A 144 14.92 2.31 -11.67
C ASP A 144 14.76 0.84 -12.10
N LEU A 145 14.15 0.60 -13.26
CA LEU A 145 13.91 -0.75 -13.77
C LEU A 145 15.20 -1.52 -14.05
N ALA A 146 16.28 -0.84 -14.40
CA ALA A 146 17.58 -1.46 -14.64
C ALA A 146 18.14 -2.15 -13.38
N ASP A 147 17.83 -1.60 -12.20
CA ASP A 147 18.28 -2.14 -10.91
C ASP A 147 17.34 -3.21 -10.34
N ILE A 148 16.10 -3.25 -10.83
CA ILE A 148 15.04 -4.09 -10.28
C ILE A 148 14.81 -5.35 -11.14
N LEU A 149 14.77 -5.16 -12.47
CA LEU A 149 14.50 -6.27 -13.38
C LEU A 149 15.79 -7.04 -13.71
N PRO A 150 15.72 -8.36 -13.83
CA PRO A 150 16.81 -9.11 -14.45
C PRO A 150 17.14 -8.56 -15.84
N LYS A 151 18.40 -8.61 -16.22
CA LYS A 151 18.91 -7.98 -17.45
C LYS A 151 18.09 -8.31 -18.72
N LYS A 152 17.60 -9.54 -18.81
CA LYS A 152 16.83 -10.00 -19.98
C LYS A 152 15.46 -9.30 -20.05
N GLU A 153 14.78 -9.19 -18.91
CA GLU A 153 13.49 -8.54 -18.79
C GLU A 153 13.62 -7.02 -19.02
N TYR A 154 14.66 -6.40 -18.46
CA TYR A 154 14.96 -5.00 -18.70
C TYR A 154 15.22 -4.70 -20.18
N GLU A 155 16.03 -5.51 -20.87
CA GLU A 155 16.27 -5.36 -22.32
C GLU A 155 15.00 -5.53 -23.17
N ALA A 156 14.05 -6.34 -22.72
CA ALA A 156 12.77 -6.52 -23.39
C ALA A 156 11.87 -5.29 -23.29
N VAL A 157 11.86 -4.59 -22.17
CA VAL A 157 10.91 -3.49 -21.91
C VAL A 157 11.47 -2.11 -22.15
N LYS A 158 12.79 -1.90 -22.06
CA LYS A 158 13.41 -0.57 -22.11
C LYS A 158 13.16 0.24 -23.38
N LYS A 159 12.81 -0.40 -24.48
CA LYS A 159 12.54 0.20 -25.79
C LYS A 159 11.09 0.02 -26.25
N ASP A 160 10.27 -0.59 -25.41
CA ASP A 160 8.87 -0.83 -25.75
C ASP A 160 8.04 0.41 -25.37
N GLU A 161 7.62 1.18 -26.37
CA GLU A 161 6.84 2.41 -26.18
C GLU A 161 5.53 2.13 -25.45
N PHE A 162 4.86 1.01 -25.71
CA PHE A 162 3.63 0.64 -25.03
C PHE A 162 3.86 0.33 -23.55
N PHE A 163 4.97 -0.34 -23.22
CA PHE A 163 5.33 -0.56 -21.84
C PHE A 163 5.57 0.77 -21.09
N LEU A 164 6.26 1.71 -21.77
CA LEU A 164 6.50 3.05 -21.23
C LEU A 164 5.20 3.83 -20.97
N ASP A 165 4.19 3.66 -21.81
CA ASP A 165 2.87 4.26 -21.63
C ASP A 165 2.06 3.61 -20.49
N VAL A 166 2.25 2.32 -20.25
CA VAL A 166 1.52 1.57 -19.22
C VAL A 166 2.17 1.70 -17.85
N MET A 167 3.49 1.75 -17.78
CA MET A 167 4.23 1.78 -16.52
C MET A 167 3.76 2.88 -15.54
N PRO A 168 3.57 4.14 -15.94
CA PRO A 168 3.04 5.18 -15.06
C PRO A 168 1.63 4.86 -14.53
N LYS A 169 0.82 4.15 -15.32
CA LYS A 169 -0.54 3.75 -14.94
C LYS A 169 -0.55 2.67 -13.85
N LEU A 170 0.55 1.90 -13.74
CA LEU A 170 0.75 0.90 -12.68
C LEU A 170 1.17 1.53 -11.34
N ARG A 171 1.41 2.86 -11.30
CA ARG A 171 1.67 3.66 -10.10
C ARG A 171 2.75 3.06 -9.17
N GLY A 172 3.82 2.56 -9.76
CA GLY A 172 4.91 1.95 -9.00
C GLY A 172 4.58 0.60 -8.35
N ASN A 173 3.49 -0.08 -8.76
CA ASN A 173 3.22 -1.44 -8.31
C ASN A 173 4.28 -2.39 -8.91
N LEU A 174 5.31 -2.66 -8.11
CA LEU A 174 6.47 -3.45 -8.51
C LEU A 174 6.08 -4.87 -8.95
N ASN A 175 5.10 -5.48 -8.27
CA ASN A 175 4.62 -6.81 -8.62
C ASN A 175 4.02 -6.83 -10.03
N TYR A 176 3.18 -5.85 -10.36
CA TYR A 176 2.59 -5.75 -11.70
C TYR A 176 3.64 -5.43 -12.76
N ILE A 177 4.57 -4.52 -12.47
CA ILE A 177 5.66 -4.14 -13.38
C ILE A 177 6.52 -5.36 -13.71
N CYS A 178 6.98 -6.09 -12.70
CA CYS A 178 7.80 -7.29 -12.90
C CYS A 178 7.04 -8.40 -13.65
N THR A 179 5.78 -8.65 -13.28
CA THR A 179 4.96 -9.68 -13.93
C THR A 179 4.69 -9.32 -15.38
N LEU A 180 4.42 -8.06 -15.69
CA LEU A 180 4.22 -7.57 -17.05
C LEU A 180 5.50 -7.68 -17.88
N ALA A 181 6.65 -7.30 -17.33
CA ALA A 181 7.94 -7.42 -18.00
C ALA A 181 8.29 -8.89 -18.34
N ILE A 182 7.98 -9.82 -17.43
CA ILE A 182 8.14 -11.26 -17.68
C ILE A 182 7.17 -11.73 -18.79
N ALA A 183 5.90 -11.32 -18.72
CA ALA A 183 4.90 -11.72 -19.70
C ALA A 183 5.24 -11.23 -21.12
N LEU A 184 5.81 -10.04 -21.26
CA LEU A 184 6.23 -9.46 -22.54
C LEU A 184 7.28 -10.30 -23.28
N GLN A 185 8.07 -11.13 -22.60
CA GLN A 185 9.04 -12.01 -23.27
C GLN A 185 8.36 -13.11 -24.08
N SER A 186 7.14 -13.49 -23.72
CA SER A 186 6.38 -14.58 -24.38
C SER A 186 5.14 -14.07 -25.12
N CYS A 187 4.83 -12.80 -25.05
CA CYS A 187 3.68 -12.18 -25.70
C CYS A 187 4.10 -11.29 -26.87
N ASN A 188 3.29 -11.26 -27.91
CA ASN A 188 3.57 -10.48 -29.13
C ASN A 188 3.18 -9.00 -28.98
N SER A 189 2.52 -8.61 -27.91
CA SER A 189 2.14 -7.21 -27.62
C SER A 189 1.90 -6.98 -26.14
N VAL A 190 1.99 -5.71 -25.71
CA VAL A 190 1.72 -5.28 -24.34
C VAL A 190 0.27 -5.58 -23.93
N ASP A 191 -0.69 -5.42 -24.84
CA ASP A 191 -2.09 -5.73 -24.56
C ASP A 191 -2.30 -7.22 -24.22
N VAL A 192 -1.65 -8.12 -24.94
CA VAL A 192 -1.70 -9.56 -24.64
C VAL A 192 -1.03 -9.85 -23.31
N ALA A 193 0.09 -9.20 -23.02
CA ALA A 193 0.76 -9.32 -21.72
C ALA A 193 -0.11 -8.82 -20.58
N ILE A 194 -0.75 -7.66 -20.71
CA ILE A 194 -1.71 -7.12 -19.73
C ILE A 194 -2.84 -8.15 -19.49
N GLN A 195 -3.41 -8.74 -20.53
CA GLN A 195 -4.47 -9.73 -20.38
C GLN A 195 -3.98 -10.98 -19.64
N SER A 196 -2.75 -11.41 -19.88
CA SER A 196 -2.14 -12.52 -19.15
C SER A 196 -1.99 -12.20 -17.66
N VAL A 197 -1.51 -11.00 -17.33
CA VAL A 197 -1.37 -10.55 -15.91
C VAL A 197 -2.74 -10.40 -15.24
N ILE A 198 -3.74 -9.89 -15.95
CA ILE A 198 -5.13 -9.82 -15.45
C ILE A 198 -5.67 -11.22 -15.17
N ALA A 199 -5.46 -12.18 -16.04
CA ALA A 199 -5.92 -13.55 -15.86
C ALA A 199 -5.26 -14.22 -14.63
N GLN A 200 -3.97 -13.98 -14.40
CA GLN A 200 -3.26 -14.46 -13.21
C GLN A 200 -3.82 -13.86 -11.90
N ASN A 201 -4.32 -12.61 -11.95
CA ASN A 201 -4.88 -11.90 -10.81
C ASN A 201 -6.42 -11.99 -10.74
N ASP A 202 -7.10 -12.74 -11.61
CA ASP A 202 -8.57 -12.80 -11.69
C ASP A 202 -9.21 -13.20 -10.35
N ARG A 203 -8.63 -14.17 -9.63
CA ARG A 203 -9.14 -14.58 -8.32
C ARG A 203 -9.08 -13.43 -7.30
N TYR A 204 -7.99 -12.66 -7.29
CA TYR A 204 -7.84 -11.51 -6.40
C TYR A 204 -8.88 -10.43 -6.72
N PHE A 205 -9.04 -10.08 -7.99
CA PHE A 205 -10.02 -9.08 -8.41
C PHE A 205 -11.46 -9.51 -8.13
N ARG A 206 -11.78 -10.80 -8.31
CA ARG A 206 -13.10 -11.35 -7.93
C ARG A 206 -13.35 -11.24 -6.44
N LEU A 207 -12.39 -11.58 -5.60
CA LEU A 207 -12.51 -11.50 -4.14
C LEU A 207 -12.69 -10.05 -3.69
N LEU A 208 -11.88 -9.11 -4.21
CA LEU A 208 -12.01 -7.69 -3.93
C LEU A 208 -13.39 -7.18 -4.34
N PHE A 209 -13.83 -7.46 -5.55
CA PHE A 209 -15.12 -7.01 -6.08
C PHE A 209 -16.30 -7.62 -5.33
N SER A 210 -16.26 -8.92 -5.04
CA SER A 210 -17.34 -9.61 -4.31
C SER A 210 -17.43 -9.20 -2.83
N GLY A 211 -16.35 -8.73 -2.24
CA GLY A 211 -16.33 -8.18 -0.88
C GLY A 211 -17.01 -6.82 -0.76
N LEU A 212 -17.26 -6.14 -1.88
CA LEU A 212 -17.97 -4.87 -1.91
C LEU A 212 -19.50 -5.10 -1.83
N SER A 213 -20.20 -4.18 -1.17
CA SER A 213 -21.69 -4.20 -1.22
C SER A 213 -22.19 -3.95 -2.65
N GLY A 214 -23.38 -4.44 -2.99
CA GLY A 214 -23.94 -4.31 -4.34
C GLY A 214 -24.00 -2.88 -4.87
N MET A 215 -24.24 -1.88 -3.99
CA MET A 215 -24.17 -0.47 -4.37
C MET A 215 -22.74 -0.06 -4.78
N LEU A 216 -21.72 -0.47 -4.03
CA LEU A 216 -20.32 -0.15 -4.33
C LEU A 216 -19.85 -0.86 -5.60
N GLN A 217 -20.28 -2.12 -5.80
CA GLN A 217 -19.99 -2.86 -7.03
C GLN A 217 -20.53 -2.14 -8.26
N ARG A 218 -21.81 -1.68 -8.20
CA ARG A 218 -22.42 -0.92 -9.30
C ARG A 218 -21.75 0.42 -9.53
N THR A 219 -21.37 1.13 -8.46
CA THR A 219 -20.63 2.40 -8.56
C THR A 219 -19.27 2.19 -9.22
N LEU A 220 -18.51 1.18 -8.79
CA LEU A 220 -17.19 0.87 -9.32
C LEU A 220 -17.26 0.41 -10.78
N TYR A 221 -18.25 -0.43 -11.10
CA TYR A 221 -18.51 -0.86 -12.47
C TYR A 221 -18.88 0.30 -13.38
N GLY A 222 -19.80 1.19 -12.94
CA GLY A 222 -20.19 2.39 -13.70
C GLY A 222 -18.99 3.33 -13.95
N LEU A 223 -18.07 3.42 -12.98
CA LEU A 223 -16.84 4.19 -13.16
C LEU A 223 -15.91 3.55 -14.20
N ALA A 224 -15.74 2.23 -14.16
CA ALA A 224 -14.91 1.52 -15.13
C ALA A 224 -15.44 1.63 -16.57
N GLN A 225 -16.77 1.56 -16.75
CA GLN A 225 -17.40 1.68 -18.07
C GLN A 225 -17.34 3.11 -18.64
N ALA A 226 -17.09 4.11 -17.81
CA ALA A 226 -16.97 5.51 -18.25
C ALA A 226 -15.60 5.85 -18.84
N GLY A 227 -14.60 5.01 -18.65
CA GLY A 227 -13.22 5.22 -19.09
C GLY A 227 -12.24 5.54 -17.97
N GLU A 228 -11.07 6.10 -18.29
CA GLU A 228 -9.99 6.33 -17.31
C GLU A 228 -10.40 7.28 -16.17
N THR A 229 -11.25 8.26 -16.46
CA THR A 229 -11.80 9.19 -15.47
C THR A 229 -13.26 9.50 -15.78
N ALA A 230 -14.09 9.69 -14.76
CA ALA A 230 -15.48 10.07 -14.95
C ALA A 230 -15.99 11.03 -13.88
N SER A 231 -16.93 11.86 -14.26
CA SER A 231 -17.72 12.69 -13.35
C SER A 231 -18.75 11.84 -12.58
N SER A 232 -19.21 12.35 -11.44
CA SER A 232 -20.28 11.69 -10.69
C SER A 232 -21.57 11.48 -11.53
N ALA A 233 -21.88 12.40 -12.45
CA ALA A 233 -23.05 12.27 -13.33
C ALA A 233 -22.91 11.13 -14.35
N GLU A 234 -21.72 10.94 -14.91
CA GLU A 234 -21.44 9.82 -15.82
C GLU A 234 -21.52 8.47 -15.09
N VAL A 235 -20.91 8.39 -13.90
CA VAL A 235 -21.00 7.19 -13.06
C VAL A 235 -22.44 6.89 -12.68
N GLN A 236 -23.24 7.91 -12.33
CA GLN A 236 -24.67 7.76 -12.05
C GLN A 236 -25.40 7.15 -13.24
N ARG A 237 -25.21 7.70 -14.43
CA ARG A 237 -25.86 7.24 -15.66
C ARG A 237 -25.51 5.77 -15.96
N LEU A 238 -24.24 5.39 -15.85
CA LEU A 238 -23.76 4.05 -16.19
C LEU A 238 -24.06 3.01 -15.09
N SER A 239 -24.02 3.39 -13.83
CA SER A 239 -24.34 2.50 -12.72
C SER A 239 -25.85 2.27 -12.54
N GLY A 240 -26.70 3.15 -13.08
CA GLY A 240 -28.16 3.15 -12.88
C GLY A 240 -28.56 3.39 -11.42
N LEU A 241 -27.72 4.05 -10.63
CA LEU A 241 -27.99 4.42 -9.24
C LEU A 241 -28.62 5.81 -9.17
N THR A 242 -29.24 6.15 -8.05
CA THR A 242 -29.65 7.51 -7.75
C THR A 242 -28.43 8.40 -7.49
N ALA A 243 -28.55 9.74 -7.65
CA ALA A 243 -27.45 10.67 -7.38
C ALA A 243 -26.90 10.53 -5.95
N ALA A 244 -27.79 10.37 -4.96
CA ALA A 244 -27.40 10.18 -3.56
C ALA A 244 -26.60 8.89 -3.34
N ASN A 245 -27.04 7.78 -3.93
CA ASN A 245 -26.35 6.49 -3.82
C ASN A 245 -25.01 6.52 -4.57
N THR A 246 -24.93 7.17 -5.72
CA THR A 246 -23.69 7.36 -6.47
C THR A 246 -22.67 8.17 -5.66
N ALA A 247 -23.08 9.30 -5.10
CA ALA A 247 -22.22 10.13 -4.27
C ALA A 247 -21.71 9.38 -3.02
N SER A 248 -22.61 8.65 -2.33
CA SER A 248 -22.25 7.80 -1.19
C SER A 248 -21.30 6.68 -1.61
N GLY A 249 -21.53 6.04 -2.75
CA GLY A 249 -20.68 4.99 -3.29
C GLY A 249 -19.29 5.49 -3.61
N LEU A 250 -19.18 6.61 -4.33
CA LEU A 250 -17.89 7.25 -4.65
C LEU A 250 -17.14 7.64 -3.38
N PHE A 251 -17.80 8.27 -2.41
CA PHE A 251 -17.16 8.62 -1.13
C PHE A 251 -16.60 7.40 -0.40
N ARG A 252 -17.37 6.30 -0.33
CA ARG A 252 -16.91 5.08 0.37
C ARG A 252 -15.78 4.38 -0.37
N LEU A 253 -15.83 4.30 -1.71
CA LEU A 253 -14.75 3.71 -2.50
C LEU A 253 -13.47 4.55 -2.41
N GLU A 254 -13.58 5.88 -2.35
CA GLU A 254 -12.47 6.80 -2.13
C GLU A 254 -11.86 6.59 -0.73
N LYS A 255 -12.70 6.50 0.31
CA LYS A 255 -12.25 6.22 1.68
C LYS A 255 -11.55 4.87 1.82
N GLN A 256 -11.94 3.88 1.01
CA GLN A 256 -11.28 2.57 0.94
C GLN A 256 -10.01 2.58 0.08
N GLY A 257 -9.65 3.70 -0.56
CA GLY A 257 -8.49 3.81 -1.43
C GLY A 257 -8.63 3.10 -2.78
N ILE A 258 -9.83 2.60 -3.14
CA ILE A 258 -10.08 1.91 -4.42
C ILE A 258 -10.12 2.90 -5.58
N ILE A 259 -10.64 4.09 -5.35
CA ILE A 259 -10.69 5.18 -6.31
C ILE A 259 -10.06 6.44 -5.73
N SER A 260 -9.73 7.40 -6.58
CA SER A 260 -9.28 8.74 -6.19
C SER A 260 -9.96 9.83 -7.01
N ARG A 261 -10.04 11.02 -6.41
CA ARG A 261 -10.47 12.24 -7.13
C ARG A 261 -9.35 12.78 -7.98
N VAL A 262 -9.73 13.28 -9.17
CA VAL A 262 -8.84 13.95 -10.11
C VAL A 262 -9.44 15.33 -10.40
N GLY A 263 -8.60 16.36 -10.44
CA GLY A 263 -9.03 17.74 -10.71
C GLY A 263 -9.09 18.64 -9.47
N ASP A 264 -9.34 19.92 -9.68
CA ASP A 264 -9.39 20.92 -8.61
C ASP A 264 -10.64 20.73 -7.74
N LYS A 265 -10.46 20.82 -6.40
CA LYS A 265 -11.48 20.55 -5.36
C LYS A 265 -12.80 21.34 -5.51
N ARG A 266 -12.87 22.34 -6.40
CA ARG A 266 -14.02 23.24 -6.53
C ARG A 266 -14.75 23.21 -7.88
N ARG A 267 -14.14 22.67 -8.95
CA ARG A 267 -14.74 22.60 -10.30
C ARG A 267 -14.23 21.37 -11.03
N ASN A 268 -15.12 20.66 -11.72
CA ASN A 268 -14.82 19.50 -12.57
C ASN A 268 -14.15 18.33 -11.85
N VAL A 269 -14.67 17.94 -10.68
CA VAL A 269 -14.21 16.74 -9.98
C VAL A 269 -14.55 15.52 -10.80
N THR A 270 -13.53 14.76 -11.18
CA THR A 270 -13.67 13.44 -11.76
C THR A 270 -13.07 12.38 -10.83
N TYR A 271 -13.40 11.14 -11.06
CA TYR A 271 -12.93 10.00 -10.29
C TYR A 271 -12.20 9.02 -11.20
N LYS A 272 -11.19 8.33 -10.67
CA LYS A 272 -10.50 7.26 -11.37
C LYS A 272 -10.29 6.06 -10.44
N ILE A 273 -10.25 4.87 -11.01
CA ILE A 273 -9.86 3.64 -10.32
C ILE A 273 -8.34 3.67 -10.13
N ASN A 274 -7.88 3.42 -8.90
CA ASN A 274 -6.46 3.52 -8.56
C ASN A 274 -5.64 2.37 -9.14
N ASP A 275 -6.20 1.15 -9.16
CA ASP A 275 -5.56 -0.02 -9.75
C ASP A 275 -5.93 -0.13 -11.24
N TYR A 276 -4.92 0.08 -12.11
CA TYR A 276 -5.08 0.03 -13.56
C TYR A 276 -5.52 -1.35 -14.06
N LEU A 277 -4.98 -2.43 -13.48
CA LEU A 277 -5.32 -3.79 -13.90
C LEU A 277 -6.74 -4.17 -13.44
N LEU A 278 -7.16 -3.74 -12.25
CA LEU A 278 -8.55 -3.86 -11.81
C LEU A 278 -9.50 -3.12 -12.75
N HIS A 279 -9.13 -1.90 -13.18
CA HIS A 279 -9.91 -1.12 -14.14
C HIS A 279 -10.08 -1.91 -15.45
N LYS A 280 -8.98 -2.39 -16.03
CA LYS A 280 -8.98 -3.21 -17.26
C LYS A 280 -9.74 -4.53 -17.13
N TRP A 281 -9.75 -5.12 -15.92
CA TRP A 281 -10.54 -6.32 -15.64
C TRP A 281 -12.04 -6.02 -15.59
N LEU A 282 -12.45 -4.87 -15.05
CA LEU A 282 -13.85 -4.42 -14.99
C LEU A 282 -14.41 -4.01 -16.35
N GLU A 283 -13.59 -3.41 -17.24
CA GLU A 283 -14.00 -3.05 -18.60
C GLU A 283 -14.49 -4.26 -19.42
N LYS A 284 -14.06 -5.46 -19.07
CA LYS A 284 -14.38 -6.71 -19.78
C LYS A 284 -15.56 -7.49 -19.21
N LYS A 285 -16.12 -7.03 -18.10
CA LYS A 285 -17.29 -7.66 -17.47
C LYS A 285 -18.59 -7.05 -17.96
#